data_c2d4b5f900835a27eae08d5d271bf002
#
_entry.id   c2d4b5f900835a27eae08d5d271bf002
#
_cell.length_a   1.000
_cell.length_b   1.000
_cell.length_c   1.000
_cell.angle_alpha   90.00
_cell.angle_beta   90.00
_cell.angle_gamma   90.00
#
_symmetry.space_group_name_H-M   'P 1'
#
loop_
_entity.id
_entity.type
_entity.pdbx_description
1 polymer ?
#
loop_
_entity_poly.entity_id
_entity_poly.type
_entity_poly.pdbx_seq_one_letter_code
_entity_poly.pdbx_strand_id
1 'polypeptide(L)'
;KGDSMINAGIHHGDLLLIRQQADVDNGDIAVVAVNGDEATLKRVKKQENALILQPENPACEPKIFVGKDMENIHIRGRLMQLRKEF
;
A
#
# COMPACT_ATOMS: atom_id res chain seq x y z
N LYS A 1 -6.39 12.57 -2.62
CA LYS A 1 -6.50 11.62 -3.62
C LYS A 1 -5.20 11.10 -4.18
N GLY A 2 -4.25 11.71 -4.52
CA GLY A 2 -2.96 11.17 -4.85
C GLY A 2 -1.93 11.44 -3.79
N ASP A 3 -2.36 11.73 -2.55
CA ASP A 3 -1.48 12.31 -1.55
C ASP A 3 -1.10 11.37 -0.42
N SER A 4 -1.70 10.18 -0.33
CA SER A 4 -1.48 9.32 0.84
C SER A 4 -0.04 8.82 0.96
N MET A 5 0.75 8.91 -0.11
CA MET A 5 2.13 8.40 -0.12
C MET A 5 3.16 9.51 -0.40
N ILE A 6 2.82 10.77 -0.17
CA ILE A 6 3.72 11.87 -0.52
C ILE A 6 5.04 11.85 0.25
N ASN A 7 5.02 11.38 1.50
CA ASN A 7 6.26 11.32 2.28
C ASN A 7 7.19 10.19 1.83
N ALA A 8 6.69 9.28 1.01
CA ALA A 8 7.53 8.29 0.35
C ALA A 8 8.00 8.78 -1.02
N GLY A 9 7.70 10.03 -1.36
CA GLY A 9 8.10 10.62 -2.63
C GLY A 9 7.20 10.22 -3.78
N ILE A 10 6.03 9.65 -3.51
CA ILE A 10 5.11 9.19 -4.54
C ILE A 10 4.01 10.21 -4.74
N HIS A 11 3.91 10.73 -5.96
CA HIS A 11 2.95 11.78 -6.29
C HIS A 11 2.11 11.36 -7.49
N HIS A 12 0.99 12.03 -7.63
CA HIS A 12 0.13 11.83 -8.79
C HIS A 12 0.93 12.09 -10.07
N GLY A 13 0.81 11.20 -11.05
CA GLY A 13 1.53 11.33 -12.31
C GLY A 13 2.86 10.59 -12.37
N ASP A 14 3.34 10.10 -11.23
CA ASP A 14 4.57 9.30 -11.22
C ASP A 14 4.37 7.96 -11.92
N LEU A 15 5.44 7.43 -12.49
CA LEU A 15 5.45 6.09 -13.06
C LEU A 15 5.92 5.10 -12.04
N LEU A 16 5.22 4.00 -11.91
CA LEU A 16 5.51 2.96 -10.93
C LEU A 16 5.78 1.64 -11.64
N LEU A 17 6.86 0.98 -11.23
CA LEU A 17 7.12 -0.38 -11.66
C LEU A 17 6.63 -1.31 -10.57
N ILE A 18 5.61 -2.09 -10.88
CA ILE A 18 4.95 -2.98 -9.92
C ILE A 18 5.22 -4.42 -10.34
N ARG A 19 5.69 -5.22 -9.39
CA ARG A 19 5.77 -6.67 -9.61
C ARG A 19 4.47 -7.29 -9.13
N GLN A 20 3.80 -8.00 -10.03
CA GLN A 20 2.55 -8.68 -9.67
C GLN A 20 2.86 -9.85 -8.75
N GLN A 21 2.32 -9.81 -7.55
CA GLN A 21 2.50 -10.87 -6.56
C GLN A 21 1.40 -10.77 -5.52
N ALA A 22 1.10 -11.89 -4.87
CA ALA A 22 -0.05 -11.97 -3.97
C ALA A 22 0.30 -11.63 -2.53
N ASP A 23 1.57 -11.48 -2.20
CA ASP A 23 2.00 -11.14 -0.85
C ASP A 23 3.25 -10.28 -0.93
N VAL A 24 3.56 -9.59 0.17
CA VAL A 24 4.74 -8.73 0.26
C VAL A 24 5.37 -8.91 1.64
N ASP A 25 6.59 -8.40 1.79
CA ASP A 25 7.28 -8.43 3.08
C ASP A 25 6.89 -7.24 3.94
N ASN A 26 7.11 -7.38 5.22
CA ASN A 26 6.85 -6.30 6.16
C ASN A 26 7.64 -5.06 5.76
N GLY A 27 6.92 -3.94 5.63
CA GLY A 27 7.54 -2.67 5.27
C GLY A 27 7.52 -2.34 3.79
N ASP A 28 7.14 -3.29 2.93
CA ASP A 28 7.04 -3.03 1.50
C ASP A 28 5.88 -2.09 1.20
N ILE A 29 6.02 -1.36 0.09
CA ILE A 29 4.91 -0.61 -0.47
C ILE A 29 4.24 -1.50 -1.51
N ALA A 30 2.94 -1.63 -1.39
CA ALA A 30 2.17 -2.56 -2.19
C ALA A 30 0.94 -1.92 -2.80
N VAL A 31 0.48 -2.51 -3.88
CA VAL A 31 -0.84 -2.22 -4.44
C VAL A 31 -1.82 -3.13 -3.72
N VAL A 32 -2.76 -2.53 -3.02
CA VAL A 32 -3.72 -3.29 -2.19
C VAL A 32 -5.14 -2.84 -2.50
N ALA A 33 -6.07 -3.77 -2.36
CA ALA A 33 -7.49 -3.50 -2.43
C ALA A 33 -8.14 -4.02 -1.16
N VAL A 34 -9.09 -3.28 -0.61
CA VAL A 34 -9.80 -3.64 0.61
C VAL A 34 -11.27 -3.87 0.24
N ASN A 35 -11.80 -5.06 0.56
CA ASN A 35 -13.19 -5.42 0.30
C ASN A 35 -13.61 -5.21 -1.16
N GLY A 36 -12.68 -5.42 -2.09
CA GLY A 36 -12.99 -5.23 -3.50
C GLY A 36 -13.02 -3.78 -3.96
N ASP A 37 -12.62 -2.85 -3.11
CA ASP A 37 -12.52 -1.45 -3.48
C ASP A 37 -11.40 -1.23 -4.49
N GLU A 38 -11.32 -0.01 -5.00
CA GLU A 38 -10.26 0.39 -5.91
C GLU A 38 -8.89 0.16 -5.28
N ALA A 39 -7.96 -0.37 -6.07
CA ALA A 39 -6.61 -0.64 -5.58
C ALA A 39 -5.85 0.67 -5.35
N THR A 40 -5.10 0.73 -4.27
CA THR A 40 -4.30 1.89 -3.91
C THR A 40 -2.91 1.45 -3.47
N LEU A 41 -1.98 2.40 -3.39
CA LEU A 41 -0.65 2.15 -2.85
C LEU A 41 -0.64 2.44 -1.36
N LYS A 42 -0.09 1.50 -0.58
CA LYS A 42 0.07 1.67 0.85
C LYS A 42 1.34 0.94 1.29
N ARG A 43 1.96 1.44 2.36
CA ARG A 43 3.01 0.66 3.01
C ARG A 43 2.35 -0.39 3.89
N VAL A 44 2.79 -1.63 3.74
CA VAL A 44 2.22 -2.76 4.47
C VAL A 44 3.10 -3.07 5.66
N LYS A 45 2.52 -3.02 6.85
CA LYS A 45 3.19 -3.45 8.07
C LYS A 45 2.52 -4.70 8.56
N LYS A 46 3.31 -5.73 8.82
CA LYS A 46 2.80 -7.01 9.28
C LYS A 46 3.13 -7.21 10.74
N GLN A 47 2.14 -7.63 11.50
CA GLN A 47 2.31 -8.03 12.89
C GLN A 47 1.65 -9.38 13.06
N GLU A 48 1.91 -10.03 14.20
CA GLU A 48 1.23 -11.26 14.51
C GLU A 48 -0.27 -10.99 14.58
N ASN A 49 -1.05 -11.65 13.75
CA ASN A 49 -2.50 -11.53 13.71
C ASN A 49 -3.02 -10.13 13.36
N ALA A 50 -2.19 -9.29 12.70
CA ALA A 50 -2.63 -7.96 12.27
C ALA A 50 -1.90 -7.52 11.03
N LEU A 51 -2.57 -6.69 10.24
CA LEU A 51 -1.98 -6.08 9.05
C LEU A 51 -2.37 -4.63 9.03
N ILE A 52 -1.37 -3.76 8.87
CA ILE A 52 -1.57 -2.32 8.91
C ILE A 52 -1.26 -1.77 7.53
N LEU A 53 -2.22 -1.03 6.99
CA LEU A 53 -2.04 -0.31 5.74
C LEU A 53 -1.74 1.14 6.10
N GLN A 54 -0.49 1.52 5.91
CA GLN A 54 0.00 2.80 6.40
C GLN A 54 0.25 3.77 5.26
N PRO A 55 -0.42 4.92 5.27
CA PRO A 55 -0.08 6.00 4.33
C PRO A 55 1.20 6.68 4.79
N GLU A 56 1.92 7.28 3.85
CA GLU A 56 3.11 8.07 4.14
C GLU A 56 2.77 9.56 4.07
N ASN A 57 1.72 9.92 4.79
CA ASN A 57 1.23 11.29 4.87
C ASN A 57 0.59 11.48 6.24
N PRO A 58 1.10 12.41 7.08
CA PRO A 58 0.55 12.60 8.43
C PRO A 58 -0.92 13.00 8.45
N ALA A 59 -1.43 13.54 7.34
CA ALA A 59 -2.84 13.92 7.25
C ALA A 59 -3.76 12.73 7.01
N CYS A 60 -3.20 11.56 6.72
CA CYS A 60 -3.95 10.33 6.46
C CYS A 60 -3.71 9.35 7.59
N GLU A 61 -4.75 8.64 8.00
CA GLU A 61 -4.65 7.70 9.11
C GLU A 61 -4.38 6.29 8.62
N PRO A 62 -3.57 5.52 9.35
CA PRO A 62 -3.38 4.10 9.02
C PRO A 62 -4.66 3.32 9.29
N LYS A 63 -4.84 2.23 8.57
CA LYS A 63 -5.94 1.30 8.77
C LYS A 63 -5.38 -0.01 9.28
N ILE A 64 -5.96 -0.53 10.34
CA ILE A 64 -5.49 -1.74 11.00
C ILE A 64 -6.54 -2.84 10.85
N PHE A 65 -6.10 -3.99 10.36
CA PHE A 65 -6.98 -5.14 10.14
C PHE A 65 -6.47 -6.29 11.01
N VAL A 66 -7.35 -6.85 11.83
CA VAL A 66 -6.99 -7.85 12.83
C VAL A 66 -7.77 -9.13 12.57
N GLY A 67 -7.09 -10.27 12.71
CA GLY A 67 -7.73 -11.57 12.62
C GLY A 67 -8.42 -11.79 11.29
N LYS A 68 -9.71 -12.12 11.32
CA LYS A 68 -10.48 -12.40 10.12
C LYS A 68 -10.57 -11.22 9.17
N ASP A 69 -10.48 -10.01 9.69
CA ASP A 69 -10.58 -8.83 8.84
C ASP A 69 -9.44 -8.75 7.83
N MET A 70 -8.33 -9.44 8.09
CA MET A 70 -7.22 -9.48 7.14
C MET A 70 -7.61 -10.15 5.83
N GLU A 71 -8.64 -11.00 5.83
CA GLU A 71 -9.12 -11.65 4.62
C GLU A 71 -9.73 -10.68 3.64
N ASN A 72 -10.07 -9.48 4.09
CA ASN A 72 -10.65 -8.46 3.23
C ASN A 72 -9.60 -7.71 2.43
N ILE A 73 -8.32 -7.94 2.70
CA ILE A 73 -7.24 -7.25 2.03
C ILE A 73 -6.66 -8.16 0.96
N HIS A 74 -6.56 -7.62 -0.25
CA HIS A 74 -5.99 -8.34 -1.39
C HIS A 74 -4.78 -7.59 -1.90
N ILE A 75 -3.61 -8.19 -1.74
CA ILE A 75 -2.37 -7.64 -2.26
C ILE A 75 -2.26 -8.03 -3.73
N ARG A 76 -2.05 -7.03 -4.57
CA ARG A 76 -1.98 -7.22 -6.02
C ARG A 76 -0.58 -7.15 -6.55
N GLY A 77 0.31 -6.45 -5.84
CA GLY A 77 1.67 -6.33 -6.30
C GLY A 77 2.52 -5.54 -5.34
N ARG A 78 3.82 -5.54 -5.62
CA ARG A 78 4.83 -4.87 -4.83
C ARG A 78 5.46 -3.76 -5.64
N LEU A 79 5.64 -2.58 -5.02
CA LEU A 79 6.36 -1.49 -5.68
C LEU A 79 7.83 -1.83 -5.75
N MET A 80 8.36 -1.88 -6.96
CA MET A 80 9.77 -2.21 -7.22
C MET A 80 10.60 -0.97 -7.48
N GLN A 81 10.02 0.01 -8.16
CA GLN A 81 10.75 1.19 -8.57
C GLN A 81 9.80 2.35 -8.78
N LEU A 82 10.22 3.53 -8.36
CA LEU A 82 9.52 4.77 -8.58
C LEU A 82 10.29 5.58 -9.62
N ARG A 83 9.60 6.07 -10.63
CA ARG A 83 10.22 6.90 -11.66
C ARG A 83 9.48 8.22 -11.74
N LYS A 84 10.23 9.30 -11.63
CA LYS A 84 9.68 10.64 -11.77
C LYS A 84 9.60 11.04 -13.24
N GLU A 85 8.51 11.71 -13.59
CA GLU A 85 8.33 12.27 -14.91
C GLU A 85 8.71 13.76 -14.88
N PHE A 86 9.52 14.18 -15.83
CA PHE A 86 9.97 15.55 -15.93
C PHE A 86 9.39 16.22 -17.15
#